data_ee37639df86acc3b715c70683f8d8421
#
_entry.id   ee37639df86acc3b715c70683f8d8421
#
_cell.length_a   1.000
_cell.length_b   1.000
_cell.length_c   1.000
_cell.angle_alpha   90.00
_cell.angle_beta   90.00
_cell.angle_gamma   90.00
#
_symmetry.space_group_name_H-M   'P 1'
#
loop_
_entity.id
_entity.type
_entity.pdbx_description
1 polymer ?
#
loop_
_entity_poly.entity_id
_entity_poly.type
_entity_poly.pdbx_seq_one_letter_code
_entity_poly.pdbx_strand_id
1 'polypeptide(L)'
;MKLDLDSIRVLRTIVEQGSFAAAAKSLHRAQSAVSYQIKKLEDVLNLEIFDRSEYRAELTPAGRAILDEGIRLLSQAEHIEELALQLNQEWEPSFEIVIDGILEIDPIMRAMKAMLAEDIPTKISLTMEYLGGVQNRFDKNQADLMLVKEYQKSTHLLALPLAEVECLLCVGADHALAKIQQVSIDQLQQHIELSVHDSSEQQNYDVEHMHFGGERMFYLSDFKSKKQALLQAIGFGWMPYYLVEKELNNSTLVEVNYQHGSRFSFTPHLVWRAEKKLGKTAKRFMQLLTNQ
;
A
#
# COMPACT_ATOMS: atom_id res chain seq x y z
N MET A 1 -29.80 9.72 -22.00
CA MET A 1 -28.89 10.82 -21.70
C MET A 1 -28.37 11.36 -23.03
N LYS A 2 -28.38 12.69 -23.23
CA LYS A 2 -28.02 13.31 -24.54
C LYS A 2 -26.66 13.99 -24.54
N LEU A 3 -25.96 14.00 -23.40
CA LEU A 3 -24.60 14.53 -23.28
C LEU A 3 -23.63 13.56 -23.96
N ASP A 4 -22.74 14.07 -24.81
CA ASP A 4 -21.67 13.31 -25.45
C ASP A 4 -20.28 13.86 -25.07
N LEU A 5 -19.27 12.96 -25.04
CA LEU A 5 -17.90 13.33 -24.68
C LEU A 5 -17.23 14.26 -25.69
N ASP A 6 -17.64 14.21 -26.96
CA ASP A 6 -17.06 15.06 -28.00
C ASP A 6 -17.42 16.53 -27.78
N SER A 7 -18.67 16.84 -27.35
CA SER A 7 -19.07 18.19 -26.96
C SER A 7 -18.25 18.74 -25.80
N ILE A 8 -17.89 17.91 -24.82
CA ILE A 8 -17.01 18.30 -23.71
C ILE A 8 -15.57 18.53 -24.17
N ARG A 9 -15.05 17.69 -25.08
CA ARG A 9 -13.72 17.91 -25.68
C ARG A 9 -13.66 19.22 -26.44
N VAL A 10 -14.70 19.53 -27.21
CA VAL A 10 -14.81 20.81 -27.95
C VAL A 10 -14.83 21.99 -26.97
N LEU A 11 -15.62 21.92 -25.89
CA LEU A 11 -15.65 22.96 -24.85
C LEU A 11 -14.26 23.19 -24.25
N ARG A 12 -13.59 22.13 -23.81
CA ARG A 12 -12.22 22.17 -23.26
C ARG A 12 -11.28 22.85 -24.28
N THR A 13 -11.28 22.40 -25.52
CA THR A 13 -10.39 22.94 -26.55
C THR A 13 -10.63 24.42 -26.84
N ILE A 14 -11.89 24.91 -26.82
CA ILE A 14 -12.18 26.34 -27.00
C ILE A 14 -11.52 27.17 -25.91
N VAL A 15 -11.61 26.71 -24.65
CA VAL A 15 -11.03 27.41 -23.50
C VAL A 15 -9.51 27.38 -23.55
N GLU A 16 -8.91 26.23 -23.84
CA GLU A 16 -7.46 26.08 -23.97
C GLU A 16 -6.87 26.92 -25.10
N GLN A 17 -7.55 27.01 -26.24
CA GLN A 17 -7.10 27.76 -27.41
C GLN A 17 -7.52 29.24 -27.38
N GLY A 18 -8.35 29.64 -26.43
CA GLY A 18 -8.80 31.00 -26.23
C GLY A 18 -9.80 31.55 -27.26
N SER A 19 -10.22 30.76 -28.26
CA SER A 19 -11.25 31.18 -29.23
C SER A 19 -11.85 29.99 -30.00
N PHE A 20 -13.08 30.18 -30.48
CA PHE A 20 -13.77 29.21 -31.32
C PHE A 20 -13.01 28.94 -32.66
N ALA A 21 -12.41 29.98 -33.25
CA ALA A 21 -11.64 29.85 -34.47
C ALA A 21 -10.34 29.04 -34.28
N ALA A 22 -9.62 29.30 -33.20
CA ALA A 22 -8.41 28.58 -32.87
C ALA A 22 -8.70 27.10 -32.51
N ALA A 23 -9.78 26.86 -31.75
CA ALA A 23 -10.23 25.50 -31.45
C ALA A 23 -10.64 24.74 -32.71
N ALA A 24 -11.38 25.36 -33.59
CA ALA A 24 -11.76 24.75 -34.88
C ALA A 24 -10.54 24.32 -35.73
N LYS A 25 -9.52 25.17 -35.76
CA LYS A 25 -8.24 24.84 -36.42
C LYS A 25 -7.54 23.67 -35.72
N SER A 26 -7.44 23.67 -34.44
CA SER A 26 -6.84 22.60 -33.61
C SER A 26 -7.56 21.26 -33.78
N LEU A 27 -8.89 21.30 -33.86
CA LEU A 27 -9.73 20.09 -34.05
C LEU A 27 -9.89 19.67 -35.51
N HIS A 28 -9.29 20.39 -36.48
CA HIS A 28 -9.46 20.17 -37.93
C HIS A 28 -10.94 20.19 -38.37
N ARG A 29 -11.74 21.11 -37.79
CA ARG A 29 -13.18 21.28 -38.04
C ARG A 29 -13.49 22.70 -38.53
N ALA A 30 -14.64 22.84 -39.19
CA ALA A 30 -15.15 24.17 -39.50
C ALA A 30 -15.60 24.90 -38.20
N GLN A 31 -15.35 26.21 -38.12
CA GLN A 31 -15.77 27.01 -36.97
C GLN A 31 -17.29 26.95 -36.76
N SER A 32 -18.10 26.90 -37.80
CA SER A 32 -19.54 26.73 -37.72
C SER A 32 -19.95 25.41 -37.04
N ALA A 33 -19.22 24.32 -37.29
CA ALA A 33 -19.46 23.01 -36.65
C ALA A 33 -19.14 23.05 -35.14
N VAL A 34 -18.02 23.69 -34.78
CA VAL A 34 -17.65 23.91 -33.39
C VAL A 34 -18.69 24.75 -32.63
N SER A 35 -19.12 25.86 -33.25
CA SER A 35 -20.17 26.73 -32.71
C SER A 35 -21.52 26.00 -32.55
N TYR A 36 -21.90 25.22 -33.54
CA TYR A 36 -23.11 24.40 -33.49
C TYR A 36 -23.07 23.36 -32.35
N GLN A 37 -21.93 22.72 -32.20
CA GLN A 37 -21.77 21.70 -31.14
C GLN A 37 -21.89 22.28 -29.75
N ILE A 38 -21.31 23.45 -29.50
CA ILE A 38 -21.48 24.14 -28.20
C ILE A 38 -22.92 24.57 -28.00
N LYS A 39 -23.58 25.13 -29.04
CA LYS A 39 -25.00 25.50 -28.94
C LYS A 39 -25.87 24.29 -28.62
N LYS A 40 -25.63 23.15 -29.24
CA LYS A 40 -26.32 21.89 -28.94
C LYS A 40 -26.08 21.45 -27.48
N LEU A 41 -24.87 21.63 -26.95
CA LEU A 41 -24.54 21.33 -25.56
C LEU A 41 -25.31 22.26 -24.61
N GLU A 42 -25.35 23.57 -24.90
CA GLU A 42 -26.14 24.58 -24.17
C GLU A 42 -27.64 24.23 -24.17
N ASP A 43 -28.20 23.85 -25.32
CA ASP A 43 -29.58 23.41 -25.47
C ASP A 43 -29.90 22.14 -24.65
N VAL A 44 -28.98 21.15 -24.67
CA VAL A 44 -29.13 19.88 -23.91
C VAL A 44 -29.10 20.12 -22.41
N LEU A 45 -28.26 21.03 -21.96
CA LEU A 45 -28.10 21.36 -20.54
C LEU A 45 -29.09 22.47 -20.06
N ASN A 46 -29.76 23.13 -21.03
CA ASN A 46 -30.65 24.28 -20.80
C ASN A 46 -29.98 25.40 -19.99
N LEU A 47 -28.73 25.72 -20.37
CA LEU A 47 -27.95 26.82 -19.77
C LEU A 47 -26.94 27.38 -20.78
N GLU A 48 -26.57 28.66 -20.60
CA GLU A 48 -25.55 29.33 -21.40
C GLU A 48 -24.17 29.00 -20.81
N ILE A 49 -23.28 28.43 -21.67
CA ILE A 49 -21.89 28.10 -21.33
C ILE A 49 -20.98 29.29 -21.61
N PHE A 50 -21.25 30.02 -22.69
CA PHE A 50 -20.48 31.19 -23.07
C PHE A 50 -21.37 32.45 -23.04
N ASP A 51 -20.89 33.53 -22.44
CA ASP A 51 -21.40 34.86 -22.65
C ASP A 51 -20.89 35.39 -23.98
N ARG A 52 -21.80 35.81 -24.85
CA ARG A 52 -21.53 36.35 -26.19
C ARG A 52 -21.85 37.83 -26.31
N SER A 53 -22.09 38.51 -25.21
CA SER A 53 -22.40 39.96 -25.18
C SER A 53 -21.17 40.81 -25.55
N GLU A 54 -19.97 40.30 -25.32
CA GLU A 54 -18.70 40.93 -25.60
C GLU A 54 -18.06 40.44 -26.93
N TYR A 55 -17.04 41.18 -27.41
CA TYR A 55 -16.30 40.84 -28.65
C TYR A 55 -15.63 39.45 -28.59
N ARG A 56 -15.29 38.97 -27.39
CA ARG A 56 -14.80 37.61 -27.13
C ARG A 56 -15.79 36.87 -26.25
N ALA A 57 -16.14 35.68 -26.64
CA ALA A 57 -16.97 34.80 -25.84
C ALA A 57 -16.21 34.34 -24.59
N GLU A 58 -16.71 34.68 -23.42
CA GLU A 58 -16.16 34.28 -22.12
C GLU A 58 -17.04 33.22 -21.47
N LEU A 59 -16.43 32.36 -20.65
CA LEU A 59 -17.20 31.34 -19.92
C LEU A 59 -18.09 32.04 -18.86
N THR A 60 -19.35 31.67 -18.84
CA THR A 60 -20.24 31.98 -17.72
C THR A 60 -19.80 31.22 -16.46
N PRO A 61 -20.24 31.61 -15.23
CA PRO A 61 -20.01 30.80 -14.03
C PRO A 61 -20.56 29.38 -14.16
N ALA A 62 -21.70 29.19 -14.83
CA ALA A 62 -22.25 27.87 -15.14
C ALA A 62 -21.37 27.12 -16.14
N GLY A 63 -20.89 27.80 -17.20
CA GLY A 63 -19.94 27.22 -18.16
C GLY A 63 -18.65 26.76 -17.52
N ARG A 64 -18.13 27.49 -16.54
CA ARG A 64 -16.95 27.08 -15.75
C ARG A 64 -17.21 25.79 -14.99
N ALA A 65 -18.31 25.71 -14.25
CA ALA A 65 -18.68 24.51 -13.50
C ALA A 65 -18.84 23.28 -14.44
N ILE A 66 -19.48 23.48 -15.60
CA ILE A 66 -19.64 22.40 -16.60
C ILE A 66 -18.29 21.96 -17.19
N LEU A 67 -17.37 22.90 -17.43
CA LEU A 67 -16.02 22.57 -17.91
C LEU A 67 -15.26 21.75 -16.87
N ASP A 68 -15.28 22.15 -15.60
CA ASP A 68 -14.56 21.46 -14.54
C ASP A 68 -15.06 20.02 -14.34
N GLU A 69 -16.37 19.79 -14.33
CA GLU A 69 -16.94 18.44 -14.30
C GLU A 69 -16.71 17.68 -15.62
N GLY A 70 -16.74 18.38 -16.73
CA GLY A 70 -16.44 17.80 -18.05
C GLY A 70 -15.01 17.29 -18.16
N ILE A 71 -14.03 18.00 -17.62
CA ILE A 71 -12.62 17.55 -17.55
C ILE A 71 -12.51 16.26 -16.76
N ARG A 72 -13.19 16.15 -15.63
CA ARG A 72 -13.21 14.91 -14.81
C ARG A 72 -13.82 13.74 -15.58
N LEU A 73 -14.92 14.00 -16.31
CA LEU A 73 -15.58 12.99 -17.15
C LEU A 73 -14.67 12.51 -18.29
N LEU A 74 -13.94 13.40 -18.96
CA LEU A 74 -12.97 13.05 -19.98
C LEU A 74 -11.83 12.21 -19.43
N SER A 75 -11.27 12.59 -18.27
CA SER A 75 -10.24 11.81 -17.60
C SER A 75 -10.72 10.40 -17.23
N GLN A 76 -11.98 10.28 -16.79
CA GLN A 76 -12.56 8.97 -16.50
C GLN A 76 -12.75 8.11 -17.77
N ALA A 77 -13.10 8.74 -18.91
CA ALA A 77 -13.19 8.02 -20.19
C ALA A 77 -11.81 7.55 -20.69
N GLU A 78 -10.79 8.40 -20.59
CA GLU A 78 -9.39 8.05 -20.88
C GLU A 78 -8.93 6.88 -20.01
N HIS A 79 -9.26 6.90 -18.71
CA HIS A 79 -8.96 5.79 -17.81
C HIS A 79 -9.61 4.46 -18.22
N ILE A 80 -10.84 4.50 -18.74
CA ILE A 80 -11.51 3.28 -19.28
C ILE A 80 -10.78 2.75 -20.52
N GLU A 81 -10.31 3.62 -21.42
CA GLU A 81 -9.54 3.24 -22.60
C GLU A 81 -8.20 2.60 -22.21
N GLU A 82 -7.49 3.19 -21.23
CA GLU A 82 -6.25 2.63 -20.65
C GLU A 82 -6.49 1.27 -20.00
N LEU A 83 -7.57 1.14 -19.22
CA LEU A 83 -7.96 -0.12 -18.59
C LEU A 83 -8.21 -1.23 -19.63
N ALA A 84 -8.89 -0.89 -20.74
CA ALA A 84 -9.12 -1.84 -21.82
C ALA A 84 -7.81 -2.29 -22.50
N LEU A 85 -6.85 -1.39 -22.66
CA LEU A 85 -5.50 -1.73 -23.15
C LEU A 85 -4.75 -2.63 -22.18
N GLN A 86 -4.79 -2.36 -20.87
CA GLN A 86 -4.17 -3.18 -19.84
C GLN A 86 -4.75 -4.60 -19.86
N LEU A 87 -6.07 -4.72 -19.89
CA LEU A 87 -6.76 -6.02 -19.95
C LEU A 87 -6.39 -6.83 -21.21
N ASN A 88 -6.26 -6.17 -22.37
CA ASN A 88 -5.82 -6.80 -23.60
C ASN A 88 -4.36 -7.28 -23.55
N GLN A 89 -3.52 -6.66 -22.72
CA GLN A 89 -2.13 -7.06 -22.49
C GLN A 89 -1.97 -8.06 -21.35
N GLU A 90 -3.06 -8.52 -20.74
CA GLU A 90 -3.12 -9.41 -19.57
C GLU A 90 -2.47 -8.83 -18.29
N TRP A 91 -2.31 -7.50 -18.18
CA TRP A 91 -1.96 -6.85 -16.93
C TRP A 91 -3.18 -6.70 -16.02
N GLU A 92 -2.99 -6.96 -14.75
CA GLU A 92 -4.06 -6.72 -13.76
C GLU A 92 -4.27 -5.22 -13.57
N PRO A 93 -5.53 -4.74 -13.48
CA PRO A 93 -5.81 -3.34 -13.18
C PRO A 93 -5.32 -2.92 -11.79
N SER A 94 -5.39 -3.86 -10.84
CA SER A 94 -4.89 -3.69 -9.49
C SER A 94 -4.18 -4.94 -9.01
N PHE A 95 -3.24 -4.75 -8.10
CA PHE A 95 -2.46 -5.80 -7.46
C PHE A 95 -2.29 -5.45 -5.97
N GLU A 96 -2.90 -6.26 -5.12
CA GLU A 96 -2.96 -6.04 -3.68
C GLU A 96 -2.00 -6.99 -2.96
N ILE A 97 -1.11 -6.43 -2.15
CA ILE A 97 -0.13 -7.16 -1.35
C ILE A 97 -0.38 -6.84 0.11
N VAL A 98 -0.44 -7.88 0.95
CA VAL A 98 -0.39 -7.72 2.41
C VAL A 98 0.92 -8.29 2.94
N ILE A 99 1.56 -7.57 3.84
CA ILE A 99 2.84 -7.95 4.46
C ILE A 99 2.73 -7.94 5.98
N ASP A 100 3.34 -8.94 6.62
CA ASP A 100 3.59 -8.90 8.07
C ASP A 100 4.63 -7.83 8.41
N GLY A 101 4.29 -6.94 9.33
CA GLY A 101 5.17 -5.84 9.75
C GLY A 101 6.46 -6.28 10.46
N ILE A 102 6.64 -7.58 10.73
CA ILE A 102 7.91 -8.14 11.19
C ILE A 102 8.92 -8.33 10.06
N LEU A 103 8.49 -8.25 8.81
CA LEU A 103 9.35 -8.47 7.64
C LEU A 103 9.98 -7.18 7.15
N GLU A 104 11.16 -7.29 6.57
CA GLU A 104 11.86 -6.18 5.95
C GLU A 104 11.13 -5.68 4.70
N ILE A 105 10.86 -4.38 4.63
CA ILE A 105 10.13 -3.77 3.52
C ILE A 105 11.04 -3.47 2.31
N ASP A 106 12.34 -3.30 2.51
CA ASP A 106 13.29 -2.89 1.47
C ASP A 106 13.33 -3.81 0.25
N PRO A 107 13.30 -5.15 0.37
CA PRO A 107 13.20 -6.03 -0.80
C PRO A 107 11.96 -5.77 -1.64
N ILE A 108 10.83 -5.48 -0.99
CA ILE A 108 9.57 -5.16 -1.66
C ILE A 108 9.67 -3.84 -2.39
N MET A 109 10.25 -2.81 -1.74
CA MET A 109 10.45 -1.50 -2.36
C MET A 109 11.40 -1.59 -3.56
N ARG A 110 12.44 -2.43 -3.51
CA ARG A 110 13.31 -2.68 -4.67
C ARG A 110 12.57 -3.35 -5.82
N ALA A 111 11.72 -4.34 -5.53
CA ALA A 111 10.87 -4.99 -6.53
C ALA A 111 9.90 -3.99 -7.17
N MET A 112 9.21 -3.17 -6.38
CA MET A 112 8.31 -2.12 -6.87
C MET A 112 9.04 -1.07 -7.71
N LYS A 113 10.25 -0.66 -7.33
CA LYS A 113 11.10 0.24 -8.11
C LYS A 113 11.47 -0.35 -9.48
N ALA A 114 11.77 -1.64 -9.53
CA ALA A 114 12.06 -2.33 -10.79
C ALA A 114 10.81 -2.40 -11.68
N MET A 115 9.63 -2.68 -11.10
CA MET A 115 8.36 -2.66 -11.83
C MET A 115 8.03 -1.28 -12.40
N LEU A 116 8.33 -0.20 -11.68
CA LEU A 116 8.19 1.17 -12.17
C LEU A 116 9.10 1.44 -13.39
N ALA A 117 10.35 0.94 -13.36
CA ALA A 117 11.29 1.07 -14.48
C ALA A 117 10.86 0.27 -15.72
N GLU A 118 9.99 -0.72 -15.57
CA GLU A 118 9.39 -1.52 -16.63
C GLU A 118 8.05 -0.98 -17.13
N ASP A 119 7.63 0.21 -16.66
CA ASP A 119 6.35 0.86 -17.00
C ASP A 119 5.13 -0.06 -16.84
N ILE A 120 5.12 -0.90 -15.77
CA ILE A 120 4.00 -1.81 -15.49
C ILE A 120 2.76 -0.98 -15.11
N PRO A 121 1.66 -1.09 -15.87
CA PRO A 121 0.54 -0.16 -15.76
C PRO A 121 -0.46 -0.51 -14.66
N THR A 122 -0.08 -1.40 -13.73
CA THR A 122 -0.95 -1.91 -12.66
C THR A 122 -0.94 -0.98 -11.45
N LYS A 123 -2.11 -0.69 -10.88
CA LYS A 123 -2.21 -0.04 -9.56
C LYS A 123 -1.79 -1.01 -8.48
N ILE A 124 -0.69 -0.72 -7.79
CA ILE A 124 -0.18 -1.58 -6.70
C ILE A 124 -0.56 -0.99 -5.36
N SER A 125 -1.13 -1.83 -4.49
CA SER A 125 -1.44 -1.51 -3.10
C SER A 125 -0.64 -2.43 -2.18
N LEU A 126 0.06 -1.85 -1.22
CA LEU A 126 0.79 -2.56 -0.18
C LEU A 126 0.21 -2.19 1.18
N THR A 127 -0.30 -3.18 1.89
CA THR A 127 -0.83 -3.01 3.24
C THR A 127 0.00 -3.78 4.24
N MET A 128 0.34 -3.14 5.36
CA MET A 128 1.02 -3.77 6.47
C MET A 128 -0.01 -4.19 7.53
N GLU A 129 0.08 -5.44 7.95
CA GLU A 129 -0.71 -6.01 9.04
C GLU A 129 0.23 -6.75 10.01
N TYR A 130 -0.27 -7.16 11.15
CA TYR A 130 0.52 -7.83 12.17
C TYR A 130 -0.15 -9.12 12.61
N LEU A 131 0.68 -10.17 12.79
CA LEU A 131 0.24 -11.47 13.31
C LEU A 131 -0.93 -12.05 12.48
N GLY A 132 -2.03 -12.41 13.13
CA GLY A 132 -3.23 -12.97 12.49
C GLY A 132 -3.91 -12.05 11.48
N GLY A 133 -3.65 -10.73 11.56
CA GLY A 133 -4.21 -9.73 10.65
C GLY A 133 -3.80 -9.94 9.20
N VAL A 134 -2.59 -10.43 8.94
CA VAL A 134 -2.10 -10.71 7.58
C VAL A 134 -2.98 -11.74 6.89
N GLN A 135 -3.16 -12.90 7.51
CA GLN A 135 -3.98 -13.98 6.94
C GLN A 135 -5.46 -13.60 6.92
N ASN A 136 -5.97 -12.94 7.95
CA ASN A 136 -7.37 -12.46 7.98
C ASN A 136 -7.68 -11.55 6.79
N ARG A 137 -6.79 -10.59 6.48
CA ARG A 137 -6.95 -9.71 5.31
C ARG A 137 -6.89 -10.48 4.00
N PHE A 138 -5.93 -11.40 3.89
CA PHE A 138 -5.80 -12.26 2.73
C PHE A 138 -7.06 -13.13 2.54
N ASP A 139 -7.56 -13.79 3.57
CA ASP A 139 -8.72 -14.68 3.50
C ASP A 139 -10.02 -13.97 3.13
N LYS A 140 -10.17 -12.69 3.50
CA LYS A 140 -11.26 -11.82 3.07
C LYS A 140 -11.17 -11.39 1.59
N ASN A 141 -10.26 -11.96 0.80
CA ASN A 141 -9.99 -11.61 -0.60
C ASN A 141 -9.57 -10.14 -0.82
N GLN A 142 -8.96 -9.53 0.19
CA GLN A 142 -8.47 -8.16 0.15
C GLN A 142 -6.99 -8.06 -0.25
N ALA A 143 -6.36 -9.20 -0.62
CA ALA A 143 -5.00 -9.25 -1.17
C ALA A 143 -4.83 -10.41 -2.15
N ASP A 144 -3.95 -10.22 -3.13
CA ASP A 144 -3.55 -11.23 -4.11
C ASP A 144 -2.40 -12.10 -3.60
N LEU A 145 -1.47 -11.46 -2.90
CA LEU A 145 -0.34 -12.09 -2.24
C LEU A 145 -0.29 -11.70 -0.76
N MET A 146 0.16 -12.62 0.08
CA MET A 146 0.58 -12.29 1.44
C MET A 146 2.03 -12.70 1.67
N LEU A 147 2.78 -11.82 2.35
CA LEU A 147 4.11 -12.10 2.88
C LEU A 147 3.97 -12.21 4.39
N VAL A 148 4.20 -13.39 4.93
CA VAL A 148 3.80 -13.72 6.30
C VAL A 148 4.85 -14.57 7.00
N LYS A 149 5.04 -14.33 8.31
CA LYS A 149 5.90 -15.14 9.17
C LYS A 149 5.40 -16.60 9.22
N GLU A 150 4.13 -16.76 9.56
CA GLU A 150 3.45 -18.04 9.70
C GLU A 150 2.04 -17.95 9.12
N TYR A 151 1.52 -19.04 8.57
CA TYR A 151 0.17 -19.10 8.00
C TYR A 151 -0.45 -20.48 8.20
N GLN A 152 -1.76 -20.56 8.18
CA GLN A 152 -2.49 -21.82 8.22
C GLN A 152 -2.39 -22.50 6.86
N LYS A 153 -1.61 -23.57 6.81
CA LYS A 153 -1.40 -24.35 5.57
C LYS A 153 -2.70 -25.02 5.12
N SER A 154 -3.00 -24.92 3.83
CA SER A 154 -4.13 -25.63 3.21
C SER A 154 -3.78 -26.03 1.78
N THR A 155 -4.55 -26.97 1.21
CA THR A 155 -4.40 -27.40 -0.19
C THR A 155 -4.75 -26.31 -1.21
N HIS A 156 -5.45 -25.25 -0.77
CA HIS A 156 -5.83 -24.12 -1.60
C HIS A 156 -4.76 -23.02 -1.64
N LEU A 157 -3.66 -23.17 -0.90
CA LEU A 157 -2.56 -22.22 -0.82
C LEU A 157 -1.28 -22.79 -1.39
N LEU A 158 -0.57 -21.97 -2.15
CA LEU A 158 0.78 -22.21 -2.60
C LEU A 158 1.71 -21.22 -1.91
N ALA A 159 2.93 -21.65 -1.61
CA ALA A 159 3.88 -20.81 -0.89
C ALA A 159 5.30 -20.99 -1.42
N LEU A 160 6.07 -19.89 -1.39
CA LEU A 160 7.50 -19.87 -1.60
C LEU A 160 8.19 -19.37 -0.32
N PRO A 161 9.25 -20.04 0.16
CA PRO A 161 10.04 -19.52 1.27
C PRO A 161 10.79 -18.26 0.84
N LEU A 162 10.91 -17.31 1.76
CA LEU A 162 11.72 -16.09 1.61
C LEU A 162 13.00 -16.19 2.45
N ALA A 163 13.81 -15.13 2.43
CA ALA A 163 15.00 -15.03 3.25
C ALA A 163 14.67 -15.16 4.74
N GLU A 164 15.51 -15.86 5.47
CA GLU A 164 15.37 -16.04 6.92
C GLU A 164 15.48 -14.71 7.64
N VAL A 165 14.64 -14.53 8.66
CA VAL A 165 14.62 -13.35 9.53
C VAL A 165 15.05 -13.76 10.92
N GLU A 166 16.09 -13.11 11.42
CA GLU A 166 16.56 -13.26 12.80
C GLU A 166 15.88 -12.24 13.70
N CYS A 167 15.46 -12.70 14.88
CA CYS A 167 14.95 -11.88 15.97
C CYS A 167 15.78 -12.07 17.23
N LEU A 168 15.91 -10.99 18.00
CA LEU A 168 16.61 -11.04 19.29
C LEU A 168 15.77 -10.38 20.38
N LEU A 169 16.03 -10.86 21.61
CA LEU A 169 15.45 -10.28 22.80
C LEU A 169 16.29 -9.10 23.25
N CYS A 170 15.71 -7.90 23.34
CA CYS A 170 16.47 -6.70 23.68
C CYS A 170 15.74 -5.76 24.63
N VAL A 171 16.55 -4.87 25.22
CA VAL A 171 16.14 -3.81 26.14
C VAL A 171 16.90 -2.53 25.84
N GLY A 172 16.41 -1.40 26.35
CA GLY A 172 17.19 -0.15 26.40
C GLY A 172 18.42 -0.31 27.30
N ALA A 173 19.51 0.38 26.97
CA ALA A 173 20.77 0.30 27.72
C ALA A 173 20.63 0.66 29.22
N ASP A 174 19.68 1.56 29.55
CA ASP A 174 19.40 1.97 30.93
C ASP A 174 18.46 1.03 31.69
N HIS A 175 17.91 0.00 31.03
CA HIS A 175 16.99 -0.95 31.64
C HIS A 175 17.74 -1.87 32.62
N ALA A 176 17.08 -2.28 33.71
CA ALA A 176 17.69 -3.12 34.75
C ALA A 176 18.22 -4.46 34.19
N LEU A 177 17.50 -5.08 33.24
CA LEU A 177 17.90 -6.34 32.60
C LEU A 177 19.20 -6.24 31.81
N ALA A 178 19.59 -5.05 31.32
CA ALA A 178 20.83 -4.83 30.55
C ALA A 178 22.09 -5.12 31.38
N LYS A 179 22.00 -5.06 32.73
CA LYS A 179 23.12 -5.23 33.63
C LYS A 179 23.25 -6.64 34.20
N ILE A 180 22.33 -7.54 33.88
CA ILE A 180 22.28 -8.91 34.37
C ILE A 180 23.04 -9.83 33.44
N GLN A 181 24.05 -10.56 33.95
CA GLN A 181 24.87 -11.45 33.14
C GLN A 181 24.10 -12.63 32.53
N GLN A 182 23.12 -13.14 33.28
CA GLN A 182 22.26 -14.24 32.78
C GLN A 182 20.87 -14.06 33.41
N VAL A 183 19.92 -13.75 32.53
CA VAL A 183 18.53 -13.43 32.91
C VAL A 183 17.70 -14.70 32.96
N SER A 184 17.00 -14.94 34.05
CA SER A 184 16.04 -16.03 34.19
C SER A 184 14.63 -15.59 33.76
N ILE A 185 13.73 -16.57 33.56
CA ILE A 185 12.31 -16.28 33.25
C ILE A 185 11.63 -15.48 34.35
N ASP A 186 11.88 -15.82 35.64
CA ASP A 186 11.31 -15.11 36.79
C ASP A 186 11.72 -13.63 36.81
N GLN A 187 12.95 -13.34 36.38
CA GLN A 187 13.43 -11.95 36.26
C GLN A 187 12.74 -11.23 35.10
N LEU A 188 12.56 -11.87 33.95
CA LEU A 188 11.80 -11.29 32.82
C LEU A 188 10.37 -10.95 33.23
N GLN A 189 9.70 -11.86 33.93
CA GLN A 189 8.31 -11.70 34.36
C GLN A 189 8.08 -10.55 35.36
N GLN A 190 9.14 -10.07 36.02
CA GLN A 190 9.08 -8.89 36.91
C GLN A 190 9.05 -7.58 36.14
N HIS A 191 9.37 -7.59 34.86
CA HIS A 191 9.42 -6.41 33.98
C HIS A 191 8.27 -6.38 32.97
N ILE A 192 8.07 -5.23 32.33
CA ILE A 192 7.04 -5.05 31.31
C ILE A 192 7.51 -5.74 30.03
N GLU A 193 6.73 -6.69 29.54
CA GLU A 193 6.92 -7.26 28.21
C GLU A 193 6.24 -6.37 27.17
N LEU A 194 6.98 -6.00 26.13
CA LEU A 194 6.49 -5.20 25.00
C LEU A 194 6.16 -6.12 23.82
N SER A 195 4.93 -6.06 23.33
CA SER A 195 4.48 -6.83 22.17
C SER A 195 3.84 -5.92 21.14
N VAL A 196 3.69 -6.42 19.92
CA VAL A 196 2.91 -5.77 18.85
C VAL A 196 1.50 -6.35 18.90
N HIS A 197 0.50 -5.47 18.76
CA HIS A 197 -0.91 -5.86 18.79
C HIS A 197 -1.25 -6.68 17.54
N ASP A 198 -2.03 -7.76 17.71
CA ASP A 198 -2.60 -8.49 16.57
C ASP A 198 -3.64 -7.61 15.87
N SER A 199 -3.45 -7.36 14.58
CA SER A 199 -4.37 -6.53 13.78
C SER A 199 -5.59 -7.28 13.27
N SER A 200 -5.75 -8.57 13.59
CA SER A 200 -6.97 -9.33 13.28
C SER A 200 -8.16 -8.86 14.13
N GLU A 201 -9.36 -8.90 13.54
CA GLU A 201 -10.62 -8.63 14.28
C GLU A 201 -10.91 -9.70 15.34
N GLN A 202 -10.40 -10.91 15.13
CA GLN A 202 -10.45 -12.01 16.08
C GLN A 202 -9.14 -11.99 16.87
N GLN A 203 -9.22 -11.55 18.10
CA GLN A 203 -8.11 -11.68 19.06
C GLN A 203 -7.88 -13.18 19.33
N ASN A 204 -7.24 -13.87 18.41
CA ASN A 204 -6.72 -15.20 18.65
C ASN A 204 -5.45 -15.04 19.47
N TYR A 205 -5.58 -15.15 20.79
CA TYR A 205 -4.47 -15.13 21.76
C TYR A 205 -3.51 -16.33 21.61
N ASP A 206 -3.64 -17.18 20.57
CA ASP A 206 -2.76 -18.32 20.30
C ASP A 206 -1.33 -17.94 19.84
N VAL A 207 -0.97 -16.65 19.90
CA VAL A 207 0.42 -16.19 19.77
C VAL A 207 1.22 -16.35 21.07
N GLU A 208 0.70 -17.14 21.99
CA GLU A 208 1.29 -17.38 23.34
C GLU A 208 2.69 -18.00 23.31
N HIS A 209 3.12 -18.62 22.22
CA HIS A 209 4.40 -19.35 22.18
C HIS A 209 5.66 -18.46 22.31
N MET A 210 5.52 -17.13 22.29
CA MET A 210 6.64 -16.19 22.37
C MET A 210 6.55 -15.23 23.57
N HIS A 211 5.54 -15.38 24.41
CA HIS A 211 5.37 -14.56 25.60
C HIS A 211 6.00 -15.25 26.83
N PHE A 212 6.54 -14.44 27.71
CA PHE A 212 7.18 -14.92 28.93
C PHE A 212 6.20 -15.10 30.11
N GLY A 213 4.92 -14.73 29.91
CA GLY A 213 3.86 -14.96 30.90
C GLY A 213 3.94 -14.07 32.14
N GLY A 214 4.55 -12.89 32.04
CA GLY A 214 4.54 -11.89 33.11
C GLY A 214 3.17 -11.23 33.26
N GLU A 215 2.93 -10.63 34.45
CA GLU A 215 1.65 -9.94 34.74
C GLU A 215 1.45 -8.64 33.96
N ARG A 216 2.52 -8.05 33.43
CA ARG A 216 2.51 -6.74 32.78
C ARG A 216 2.97 -6.82 31.35
N MET A 217 2.04 -6.55 30.43
CA MET A 217 2.29 -6.48 29.00
C MET A 217 1.79 -5.15 28.43
N PHE A 218 2.60 -4.54 27.55
CA PHE A 218 2.17 -3.40 26.75
C PHE A 218 2.10 -3.81 25.27
N TYR A 219 0.91 -3.67 24.71
CA TYR A 219 0.67 -3.89 23.30
C TYR A 219 0.80 -2.58 22.53
N LEU A 220 1.67 -2.57 21.53
CA LEU A 220 1.98 -1.41 20.71
C LEU A 220 1.49 -1.64 19.28
N SER A 221 1.22 -0.57 18.56
CA SER A 221 0.63 -0.65 17.22
C SER A 221 1.57 -1.29 16.19
N ASP A 222 2.88 -1.14 16.36
CA ASP A 222 3.89 -1.52 15.37
C ASP A 222 5.28 -1.67 16.01
N PHE A 223 6.23 -2.26 15.24
CA PHE A 223 7.62 -2.42 15.68
C PHE A 223 8.37 -1.11 15.84
N LYS A 224 7.99 -0.03 15.16
CA LYS A 224 8.61 1.29 15.33
C LYS A 224 8.27 1.85 16.71
N SER A 225 7.01 1.80 17.10
CA SER A 225 6.54 2.20 18.42
C SER A 225 7.18 1.32 19.52
N LYS A 226 7.29 0.00 19.28
CA LYS A 226 7.96 -0.94 20.16
C LYS A 226 9.44 -0.60 20.34
N LYS A 227 10.17 -0.28 19.27
CA LYS A 227 11.56 0.17 19.33
C LYS A 227 11.69 1.44 20.19
N GLN A 228 10.79 2.40 20.01
CA GLN A 228 10.81 3.63 20.81
C GLN A 228 10.59 3.34 22.32
N ALA A 229 9.69 2.43 22.67
CA ALA A 229 9.46 2.03 24.06
C ALA A 229 10.70 1.33 24.65
N LEU A 230 11.37 0.47 23.88
CA LEU A 230 12.63 -0.16 24.29
C LEU A 230 13.73 0.88 24.55
N LEU A 231 13.90 1.86 23.67
CA LEU A 231 14.87 2.95 23.82
C LEU A 231 14.62 3.83 25.04
N GLN A 232 13.37 3.92 25.50
CA GLN A 232 12.99 4.60 26.74
C GLN A 232 13.09 3.69 27.97
N ALA A 233 13.66 2.49 27.84
CA ALA A 233 13.79 1.50 28.91
C ALA A 233 12.45 1.16 29.62
N ILE A 234 11.31 1.23 28.92
CA ILE A 234 9.98 0.92 29.46
C ILE A 234 9.83 -0.57 29.77
N GLY A 235 10.48 -1.43 28.96
CA GLY A 235 10.39 -2.87 29.12
C GLY A 235 11.36 -3.60 28.18
N PHE A 236 11.09 -4.88 27.96
CA PHE A 236 11.87 -5.76 27.11
C PHE A 236 10.99 -6.40 26.01
N GLY A 237 11.59 -6.93 24.96
CA GLY A 237 10.82 -7.67 23.94
C GLY A 237 11.64 -8.13 22.76
N TRP A 238 11.06 -9.03 22.00
CA TRP A 238 11.62 -9.55 20.76
C TRP A 238 11.56 -8.50 19.65
N MET A 239 12.67 -8.32 18.95
CA MET A 239 12.76 -7.40 17.80
C MET A 239 13.47 -8.08 16.63
N PRO A 240 13.02 -7.85 15.38
CA PRO A 240 13.82 -8.22 14.20
C PRO A 240 15.18 -7.54 14.25
N TYR A 241 16.25 -8.30 14.00
CA TYR A 241 17.63 -7.79 14.06
C TYR A 241 17.83 -6.56 13.15
N TYR A 242 17.34 -6.63 11.92
CA TYR A 242 17.47 -5.56 10.94
C TYR A 242 16.87 -4.21 11.40
N LEU A 243 15.86 -4.23 12.28
CA LEU A 243 15.25 -3.01 12.83
C LEU A 243 16.07 -2.36 13.92
N VAL A 244 16.93 -3.11 14.62
CA VAL A 244 17.65 -2.66 15.82
C VAL A 244 19.17 -2.74 15.69
N GLU A 245 19.70 -3.19 14.55
CA GLU A 245 21.13 -3.35 14.31
C GLU A 245 21.93 -2.06 14.61
N LYS A 246 21.41 -0.92 14.18
CA LYS A 246 22.04 0.38 14.43
C LYS A 246 22.12 0.70 15.93
N GLU A 247 21.05 0.44 16.65
CA GLU A 247 20.93 0.72 18.08
C GLU A 247 21.76 -0.27 18.92
N LEU A 248 21.92 -1.51 18.46
CA LEU A 248 22.84 -2.46 19.07
C LEU A 248 24.30 -2.04 18.85
N ASN A 249 24.66 -1.63 17.62
CA ASN A 249 26.01 -1.20 17.30
C ASN A 249 26.46 0.05 18.07
N ASN A 250 25.53 0.96 18.39
CA ASN A 250 25.81 2.16 19.18
C ASN A 250 25.48 1.97 20.68
N SER A 251 25.10 0.76 21.08
CA SER A 251 24.81 0.36 22.46
C SER A 251 23.66 1.15 23.12
N THR A 252 22.73 1.71 22.36
CA THR A 252 21.50 2.31 22.89
C THR A 252 20.43 1.27 23.17
N LEU A 253 20.47 0.13 22.48
CA LEU A 253 19.79 -1.11 22.83
C LEU A 253 20.84 -2.18 23.16
N VAL A 254 20.46 -3.13 24.01
CA VAL A 254 21.32 -4.24 24.44
C VAL A 254 20.55 -5.55 24.31
N GLU A 255 21.20 -6.58 23.77
CA GLU A 255 20.67 -7.92 23.75
C GLU A 255 20.61 -8.47 25.19
N VAL A 256 19.46 -8.99 25.60
CA VAL A 256 19.25 -9.61 26.89
C VAL A 256 19.89 -11.00 26.88
N ASN A 257 20.84 -11.27 27.74
CA ASN A 257 21.42 -12.61 27.86
C ASN A 257 20.46 -13.55 28.64
N TYR A 258 19.44 -14.04 27.94
CA TYR A 258 18.42 -14.91 28.50
C TYR A 258 18.91 -16.37 28.52
N GLN A 259 18.72 -17.06 29.64
CA GLN A 259 19.26 -18.41 29.89
C GLN A 259 18.78 -19.49 28.91
N HIS A 260 17.63 -19.30 28.26
CA HIS A 260 17.08 -20.24 27.25
C HIS A 260 17.27 -19.78 25.81
N GLY A 261 18.12 -18.77 25.60
CA GLY A 261 18.43 -18.23 24.28
C GLY A 261 17.78 -16.88 24.03
N SER A 262 18.56 -15.99 23.49
CA SER A 262 18.16 -14.59 23.22
C SER A 262 17.89 -14.32 21.75
N ARG A 263 17.98 -15.34 20.92
CA ARG A 263 17.78 -15.24 19.46
C ARG A 263 16.97 -16.41 18.94
N PHE A 264 16.17 -16.14 17.93
CA PHE A 264 15.51 -17.15 17.14
C PHE A 264 15.40 -16.64 15.70
N SER A 265 15.31 -17.58 14.76
CA SER A 265 15.08 -17.28 13.34
C SER A 265 13.82 -17.97 12.85
N PHE A 266 13.24 -17.41 11.82
CA PHE A 266 12.14 -18.02 11.09
C PHE A 266 12.24 -17.76 9.59
N THR A 267 11.69 -18.65 8.79
CA THR A 267 11.60 -18.50 7.33
C THR A 267 10.19 -18.02 6.96
N PRO A 268 10.02 -16.75 6.59
CA PRO A 268 8.72 -16.24 6.13
C PRO A 268 8.37 -16.81 4.75
N HIS A 269 7.12 -16.69 4.39
CA HIS A 269 6.60 -17.21 3.13
C HIS A 269 5.86 -16.13 2.33
N LEU A 270 6.06 -16.19 1.02
CA LEU A 270 5.19 -15.54 0.05
C LEU A 270 4.09 -16.54 -0.33
N VAL A 271 2.84 -16.19 -0.10
CA VAL A 271 1.70 -17.11 -0.22
C VAL A 271 0.64 -16.54 -1.16
N TRP A 272 0.02 -17.42 -1.97
CA TRP A 272 -1.09 -17.09 -2.87
C TRP A 272 -2.07 -18.25 -3.02
N ARG A 273 -3.26 -18.00 -3.60
CA ARG A 273 -4.28 -19.02 -3.82
C ARG A 273 -3.96 -19.88 -5.04
N ALA A 274 -3.99 -21.20 -4.87
CA ALA A 274 -3.71 -22.17 -5.94
C ALA A 274 -4.72 -22.09 -7.10
N GLU A 275 -5.97 -21.81 -6.80
CA GLU A 275 -7.07 -21.72 -7.76
C GLU A 275 -7.09 -20.40 -8.54
N LYS A 276 -6.47 -19.33 -8.01
CA LYS A 276 -6.39 -18.04 -8.67
C LYS A 276 -5.17 -18.00 -9.59
N LYS A 277 -5.41 -18.01 -10.90
CA LYS A 277 -4.32 -17.81 -11.87
C LYS A 277 -3.68 -16.43 -11.64
N LEU A 278 -2.41 -16.43 -11.27
CA LEU A 278 -1.65 -15.20 -11.12
C LEU A 278 -1.50 -14.50 -12.47
N GLY A 279 -1.79 -13.23 -12.52
CA GLY A 279 -1.56 -12.40 -13.69
C GLY A 279 -0.08 -12.04 -13.89
N LYS A 280 0.20 -11.19 -14.86
CA LYS A 280 1.58 -10.80 -15.21
C LYS A 280 2.26 -10.01 -14.09
N THR A 281 1.53 -9.08 -13.47
CA THR A 281 2.06 -8.23 -12.39
C THR A 281 2.50 -9.05 -11.20
N ALA A 282 1.64 -9.95 -10.71
CA ALA A 282 1.96 -10.83 -9.59
C ALA A 282 3.19 -11.71 -9.88
N LYS A 283 3.24 -12.34 -11.06
CA LYS A 283 4.39 -13.15 -11.49
C LYS A 283 5.68 -12.35 -11.55
N ARG A 284 5.62 -11.13 -12.13
CA ARG A 284 6.79 -10.27 -12.23
C ARG A 284 7.27 -9.80 -10.88
N PHE A 285 6.37 -9.40 -10.00
CA PHE A 285 6.70 -9.04 -8.63
C PHE A 285 7.40 -10.20 -7.90
N MET A 286 6.85 -11.41 -7.97
CA MET A 286 7.44 -12.61 -7.35
C MET A 286 8.86 -12.87 -7.86
N GLN A 287 9.08 -12.79 -9.18
CA GLN A 287 10.42 -12.96 -9.79
C GLN A 287 11.41 -11.91 -9.27
N LEU A 288 11.00 -10.64 -9.20
CA LEU A 288 11.85 -9.55 -8.71
C LEU A 288 12.16 -9.68 -7.21
N LEU A 289 11.23 -10.22 -6.44
CA LEU A 289 11.42 -10.43 -5.01
C LEU A 289 12.35 -11.64 -4.71
N THR A 290 12.27 -12.72 -5.50
CA THR A 290 13.03 -13.96 -5.26
C THR A 290 14.40 -14.01 -5.92
N ASN A 291 14.67 -13.11 -6.88
CA ASN A 291 15.98 -13.05 -7.58
C ASN A 291 16.92 -11.98 -6.98
N GLN A 292 16.71 -11.58 -5.75
CA GLN A 292 17.56 -10.58 -5.04
C GLN A 292 18.67 -11.25 -4.23
#